data_17b889173c22317a256703c7ce592e1c
#
_entry.id   17b889173c22317a256703c7ce592e1c
#
_cell.length_a   1.000
_cell.length_b   1.000
_cell.length_c   1.000
_cell.angle_alpha   90.00
_cell.angle_beta   90.00
_cell.angle_gamma   90.00
#
_symmetry.space_group_name_H-M   'P 1'
#
loop_
_entity.id
_entity.type
_entity.pdbx_description
1 polymer ?
#
loop_
_entity_poly.entity_id
_entity_poly.type
_entity_poly.pdbx_seq_one_letter_code
_entity_poly.pdbx_strand_id
1 'polypeptide(L)'
;MDDSGESKNNGNSISFYKILDRITIIPGCNKYTADKEAFDSWITNVRTIAKEYGYEKAVSLSLGTFLSHSPNGEDGIFPHEIIRDFFEENAYESYVSEYLIPNFVVGKSNHEGAKVFWGSSSNHEKHMAEKYNNDAKIIKIDYPETSSILKRLSDSYEWSSKAVSSIDERYFD
;
A
#
# COMPACT_ATOMS: atom_id res chain seq x y z
N MET A 1 -37.19 18.30 24.69
CA MET A 1 -36.31 17.12 24.60
C MET A 1 -35.51 17.29 23.34
N ASP A 2 -34.32 17.85 23.47
CA ASP A 2 -33.46 18.21 22.35
C ASP A 2 -32.53 17.06 22.00
N ASP A 3 -32.68 16.57 20.80
CA ASP A 3 -31.82 15.57 20.18
C ASP A 3 -30.78 16.30 19.30
N SER A 4 -29.67 16.76 19.90
CA SER A 4 -28.61 17.49 19.21
C SER A 4 -27.20 16.91 19.45
N GLY A 5 -27.10 15.56 19.63
CA GLY A 5 -25.86 14.89 20.05
C GLY A 5 -24.97 14.29 18.94
N GLU A 6 -25.42 14.08 17.69
CA GLU A 6 -24.72 13.21 16.74
C GLU A 6 -23.93 13.89 15.60
N SER A 7 -23.91 15.19 15.48
CA SER A 7 -23.33 15.86 14.30
C SER A 7 -21.86 16.31 14.43
N LYS A 8 -21.22 16.20 15.57
CA LYS A 8 -19.86 16.75 15.77
C LYS A 8 -18.70 15.80 15.47
N ASN A 9 -18.95 14.49 15.32
CA ASN A 9 -17.86 13.49 15.18
C ASN A 9 -17.41 13.23 13.75
N ASN A 10 -18.27 13.49 12.74
CA ASN A 10 -17.93 13.22 11.35
C ASN A 10 -16.92 14.20 10.74
N GLY A 11 -16.90 15.45 11.16
CA GLY A 11 -15.97 16.45 10.62
C GLY A 11 -14.51 16.20 11.00
N ASN A 12 -14.26 15.70 12.22
CA ASN A 12 -12.91 15.41 12.70
C ASN A 12 -12.31 14.16 12.04
N SER A 13 -13.13 13.13 11.77
CA SER A 13 -12.69 11.90 11.10
C SER A 13 -12.20 12.16 9.67
N ILE A 14 -12.96 12.95 8.89
CA ILE A 14 -12.60 13.31 7.50
C ILE A 14 -11.32 14.16 7.47
N SER A 15 -11.12 15.05 8.44
CA SER A 15 -9.90 15.87 8.56
C SER A 15 -8.69 15.00 8.89
N PHE A 16 -8.84 13.99 9.73
CA PHE A 16 -7.77 13.07 10.12
C PHE A 16 -7.29 12.21 8.94
N TYR A 17 -8.23 11.66 8.16
CA TYR A 17 -7.89 10.93 6.93
C TYR A 17 -7.13 11.79 5.92
N LYS A 18 -7.53 13.05 5.72
CA LYS A 18 -6.85 13.98 4.82
C LYS A 18 -5.44 14.36 5.28
N ILE A 19 -5.17 14.32 6.58
CA ILE A 19 -3.83 14.53 7.13
C ILE A 19 -2.95 13.30 6.88
N LEU A 20 -3.47 12.10 7.17
CA LEU A 20 -2.74 10.84 6.94
C LEU A 20 -2.39 10.64 5.47
N ASP A 21 -3.29 10.96 4.56
CA ASP A 21 -3.07 10.89 3.11
C ASP A 21 -1.92 11.80 2.61
N ARG A 22 -1.55 12.82 3.38
CA ARG A 22 -0.49 13.77 3.03
C ARG A 22 0.86 13.42 3.66
N ILE A 23 0.86 12.52 4.64
CA ILE A 23 2.11 12.06 5.26
C ILE A 23 2.64 10.90 4.42
N THR A 24 3.69 11.17 3.66
CA THR A 24 4.33 10.18 2.78
C THR A 24 5.71 9.76 3.26
N ILE A 25 6.17 10.32 4.38
CA ILE A 25 7.49 10.03 4.96
C ILE A 25 7.34 8.92 6.00
N ILE A 26 7.86 7.76 5.71
CA ILE A 26 7.88 6.62 6.62
C ILE A 26 9.07 6.80 7.58
N PRO A 27 8.85 6.83 8.91
CA PRO A 27 9.94 6.92 9.87
C PRO A 27 10.98 5.81 9.65
N GLY A 28 12.25 6.16 9.65
CA GLY A 28 13.35 5.22 9.40
C GLY A 28 13.50 4.72 7.95
N CYS A 29 12.57 5.07 7.05
CA CYS A 29 12.60 4.59 5.67
C CYS A 29 12.43 5.75 4.69
N ASN A 30 13.52 6.28 4.18
CA ASN A 30 13.51 7.27 3.12
C ASN A 30 14.53 6.94 2.03
N LYS A 31 14.44 7.62 0.88
CA LYS A 31 15.28 7.33 -0.30
C LYS A 31 16.80 7.35 -0.05
N TYR A 32 17.26 8.03 0.99
CA TYR A 32 18.69 8.29 1.19
C TYR A 32 19.24 7.68 2.49
N THR A 33 18.37 7.31 3.42
CA THR A 33 18.76 6.77 4.72
C THR A 33 17.78 5.71 5.16
N ALA A 34 18.33 4.54 5.50
CA ALA A 34 17.61 3.45 6.13
C ALA A 34 18.00 3.40 7.61
N ASP A 35 17.03 3.53 8.49
CA ASP A 35 17.18 3.38 9.94
C ASP A 35 16.15 2.38 10.44
N LYS A 36 16.56 1.10 10.47
CA LYS A 36 15.67 0.00 10.88
C LYS A 36 15.22 0.17 12.33
N GLU A 37 16.07 0.65 13.22
CA GLU A 37 15.71 0.82 14.64
C GLU A 37 14.61 1.88 14.80
N ALA A 38 14.72 2.99 14.08
CA ALA A 38 13.69 4.04 14.08
C ALA A 38 12.37 3.52 13.50
N PHE A 39 12.41 2.74 12.41
CA PHE A 39 11.22 2.12 11.83
C PHE A 39 10.57 1.13 12.80
N ASP A 40 11.35 0.18 13.34
CA ASP A 40 10.85 -0.86 14.24
C ASP A 40 10.25 -0.26 15.52
N SER A 41 10.91 0.77 16.08
CA SER A 41 10.38 1.51 17.23
C SER A 41 9.05 2.19 16.92
N TRP A 42 8.97 2.87 15.78
CA TRP A 42 7.76 3.56 15.36
C TRP A 42 6.60 2.59 15.12
N ILE A 43 6.80 1.53 14.33
CA ILE A 43 5.74 0.59 13.99
C ILE A 43 5.23 -0.17 15.22
N THR A 44 6.15 -0.53 16.13
CA THR A 44 5.82 -1.17 17.39
C THR A 44 4.97 -0.27 18.28
N ASN A 45 5.34 1.00 18.41
CA ASN A 45 4.57 1.99 19.18
C ASN A 45 3.17 2.19 18.61
N VAL A 46 3.05 2.35 17.29
CA VAL A 46 1.74 2.51 16.61
C VAL A 46 0.85 1.30 16.87
N ARG A 47 1.38 0.08 16.74
CA ARG A 47 0.62 -1.15 16.97
C ARG A 47 0.25 -1.37 18.44
N THR A 48 1.15 -1.02 19.36
CA THR A 48 0.89 -1.10 20.79
C THR A 48 -0.25 -0.17 21.20
N ILE A 49 -0.22 1.08 20.77
CA ILE A 49 -1.29 2.06 21.01
C ILE A 49 -2.59 1.57 20.37
N ALA A 50 -2.55 1.08 19.14
CA ALA A 50 -3.73 0.55 18.46
C ALA A 50 -4.40 -0.58 19.25
N LYS A 51 -3.60 -1.49 19.81
CA LYS A 51 -4.06 -2.60 20.64
C LYS A 51 -4.65 -2.11 21.96
N GLU A 52 -3.98 -1.17 22.62
CA GLU A 52 -4.46 -0.60 23.90
C GLU A 52 -5.86 0.04 23.78
N TYR A 53 -6.13 0.69 22.64
CA TYR A 53 -7.41 1.36 22.39
C TYR A 53 -8.41 0.55 21.56
N GLY A 54 -8.09 -0.68 21.17
CA GLY A 54 -8.97 -1.55 20.37
C GLY A 54 -9.14 -1.10 18.91
N TYR A 55 -8.16 -0.39 18.34
CA TYR A 55 -8.19 0.13 16.96
C TYR A 55 -7.28 -0.64 15.98
N GLU A 56 -6.87 -1.85 16.34
CA GLU A 56 -5.90 -2.63 15.54
C GLU A 56 -6.30 -2.76 14.07
N LYS A 57 -7.59 -3.05 13.81
CA LYS A 57 -8.10 -3.15 12.44
C LYS A 57 -7.99 -1.82 11.69
N ALA A 58 -8.48 -0.73 12.26
CA ALA A 58 -8.47 0.58 11.61
C ALA A 58 -7.05 1.08 11.36
N VAL A 59 -6.15 0.87 12.33
CA VAL A 59 -4.74 1.23 12.20
C VAL A 59 -4.03 0.36 11.14
N SER A 60 -4.31 -0.95 11.09
CA SER A 60 -3.72 -1.83 10.07
C SER A 60 -4.14 -1.46 8.65
N LEU A 61 -5.40 -1.08 8.43
CA LEU A 61 -5.88 -0.55 7.15
C LEU A 61 -5.09 0.72 6.75
N SER A 62 -4.97 1.68 7.68
CA SER A 62 -4.26 2.95 7.43
C SER A 62 -2.76 2.75 7.24
N LEU A 63 -2.14 1.86 8.02
CA LEU A 63 -0.72 1.50 7.87
C LEU A 63 -0.43 0.89 6.51
N GLY A 64 -1.30 0.02 5.99
CA GLY A 64 -1.14 -0.54 4.65
C GLY A 64 -1.02 0.55 3.60
N THR A 65 -1.97 1.48 3.56
CA THR A 65 -1.94 2.63 2.65
C THR A 65 -0.70 3.50 2.89
N PHE A 66 -0.33 3.75 4.15
CA PHE A 66 0.83 4.57 4.48
C PHE A 66 2.15 3.92 4.03
N LEU A 67 2.36 2.64 4.32
CA LEU A 67 3.56 1.90 3.91
C LEU A 67 3.68 1.75 2.38
N SER A 68 2.58 1.88 1.63
CA SER A 68 2.60 1.87 0.17
C SER A 68 3.33 3.07 -0.47
N HIS A 69 3.63 4.12 0.33
CA HIS A 69 4.50 5.24 -0.07
C HIS A 69 6.00 4.90 0.03
N SER A 70 6.34 3.67 0.43
CA SER A 70 7.74 3.23 0.48
C SER A 70 8.51 3.59 -0.79
N PRO A 71 9.74 4.09 -0.68
CA PRO A 71 10.64 4.16 -1.83
C PRO A 71 11.04 2.75 -2.28
N ASN A 72 11.70 2.65 -3.42
CA ASN A 72 12.41 1.43 -3.79
C ASN A 72 13.62 1.23 -2.86
N GLY A 73 14.05 -0.02 -2.73
CA GLY A 73 15.29 -0.36 -2.06
C GLY A 73 16.55 0.05 -2.85
N GLU A 74 17.72 -0.23 -2.29
CA GLU A 74 19.01 0.02 -2.93
C GLU A 74 19.19 -0.81 -4.22
N ASP A 75 18.54 -1.97 -4.29
CA ASP A 75 18.47 -2.84 -5.48
C ASP A 75 17.52 -2.32 -6.57
N GLY A 76 16.86 -1.19 -6.34
CA GLY A 76 15.87 -0.59 -7.24
C GLY A 76 14.49 -1.24 -7.20
N ILE A 77 14.29 -2.27 -6.39
CA ILE A 77 13.02 -3.00 -6.28
C ILE A 77 12.18 -2.43 -5.14
N PHE A 78 10.88 -2.26 -5.40
CA PHE A 78 9.87 -1.85 -4.42
C PHE A 78 9.38 -3.06 -3.60
N PRO A 79 9.03 -2.86 -2.32
CA PRO A 79 9.33 -1.72 -1.47
C PRO A 79 10.77 -1.75 -0.95
N HIS A 80 11.18 -0.71 -0.20
CA HIS A 80 12.47 -0.65 0.47
C HIS A 80 12.68 -1.86 1.40
N GLU A 81 13.96 -2.30 1.58
CA GLU A 81 14.34 -3.50 2.32
C GLU A 81 13.74 -3.54 3.74
N ILE A 82 13.70 -2.42 4.45
CA ILE A 82 13.10 -2.33 5.79
C ILE A 82 11.62 -2.76 5.79
N ILE A 83 10.87 -2.40 4.74
CA ILE A 83 9.47 -2.79 4.60
C ILE A 83 9.34 -4.25 4.21
N ARG A 84 10.29 -4.77 3.42
CA ARG A 84 10.34 -6.21 3.08
C ARG A 84 10.58 -7.02 4.34
N ASP A 85 11.60 -6.66 5.14
CA ASP A 85 11.88 -7.31 6.42
C ASP A 85 10.65 -7.33 7.32
N PHE A 86 9.94 -6.20 7.42
CA PHE A 86 8.70 -6.13 8.18
C PHE A 86 7.64 -7.12 7.67
N PHE A 87 7.46 -7.28 6.37
CA PHE A 87 6.51 -8.26 5.82
C PHE A 87 6.95 -9.70 6.08
N GLU A 88 8.22 -10.04 5.90
CA GLU A 88 8.73 -11.39 6.18
C GLU A 88 8.55 -11.77 7.66
N GLU A 89 8.75 -10.81 8.57
CA GLU A 89 8.62 -11.04 10.00
C GLU A 89 7.16 -11.13 10.48
N ASN A 90 6.21 -10.47 9.79
CA ASN A 90 4.85 -10.25 10.33
C ASN A 90 3.70 -10.71 9.43
N ALA A 91 3.92 -11.21 8.22
CA ALA A 91 2.86 -11.56 7.28
C ALA A 91 1.87 -12.64 7.80
N TYR A 92 2.29 -13.46 8.75
CA TYR A 92 1.45 -14.49 9.38
C TYR A 92 0.47 -13.94 10.42
N GLU A 93 0.64 -12.71 10.90
CA GLU A 93 -0.30 -12.08 11.81
C GLU A 93 -1.61 -11.70 11.08
N SER A 94 -2.77 -12.03 11.65
CA SER A 94 -4.06 -11.81 11.01
C SER A 94 -4.31 -10.36 10.61
N TYR A 95 -3.95 -9.40 11.48
CA TYR A 95 -4.11 -7.96 11.16
C TYR A 95 -3.19 -7.48 10.06
N VAL A 96 -2.04 -8.13 9.86
CA VAL A 96 -1.13 -7.83 8.74
C VAL A 96 -1.66 -8.48 7.46
N SER A 97 -1.92 -9.78 7.48
CA SER A 97 -2.37 -10.53 6.30
C SER A 97 -3.75 -10.13 5.78
N GLU A 98 -4.70 -9.85 6.68
CA GLU A 98 -6.10 -9.56 6.32
C GLU A 98 -6.38 -8.09 6.05
N TYR A 99 -5.65 -7.18 6.69
CA TYR A 99 -5.96 -5.74 6.61
C TYR A 99 -4.81 -4.90 6.05
N LEU A 100 -3.58 -5.08 6.56
CA LEU A 100 -2.46 -4.22 6.15
C LEU A 100 -2.01 -4.54 4.72
N ILE A 101 -1.70 -5.79 4.40
CA ILE A 101 -1.21 -6.19 3.07
C ILE A 101 -2.20 -5.85 1.94
N PRO A 102 -3.52 -6.16 2.04
CA PRO A 102 -4.47 -5.76 1.02
C PRO A 102 -4.51 -4.24 0.78
N ASN A 103 -4.46 -3.44 1.86
CA ASN A 103 -4.47 -1.98 1.73
C ASN A 103 -3.12 -1.41 1.25
N PHE A 104 -2.01 -2.08 1.50
CA PHE A 104 -0.73 -1.77 0.88
C PHE A 104 -0.78 -1.94 -0.64
N VAL A 105 -1.34 -3.06 -1.13
CA VAL A 105 -1.51 -3.30 -2.56
C VAL A 105 -2.43 -2.26 -3.20
N VAL A 106 -3.60 -2.01 -2.60
CA VAL A 106 -4.54 -0.98 -3.08
C VAL A 106 -3.94 0.41 -3.05
N GLY A 107 -3.26 0.77 -1.96
CA GLY A 107 -2.57 2.05 -1.81
C GLY A 107 -1.55 2.26 -2.92
N LYS A 108 -0.69 1.26 -3.19
CA LYS A 108 0.33 1.35 -4.25
C LYS A 108 -0.30 1.48 -5.64
N SER A 109 -1.32 0.70 -5.93
CA SER A 109 -2.04 0.80 -7.21
C SER A 109 -2.69 2.18 -7.40
N ASN A 110 -3.23 2.78 -6.33
CA ASN A 110 -3.84 4.11 -6.38
C ASN A 110 -2.81 5.24 -6.53
N HIS A 111 -1.62 5.13 -5.91
CA HIS A 111 -0.58 6.16 -5.99
C HIS A 111 0.07 6.24 -7.37
N GLU A 112 0.25 5.14 -8.03
CA GLU A 112 0.74 5.10 -9.40
C GLU A 112 -0.36 5.48 -10.40
N GLY A 113 -1.58 5.57 -9.89
CA GLY A 113 -2.79 6.21 -10.37
C GLY A 113 -3.22 5.79 -11.75
N ALA A 114 -4.52 5.58 -11.94
CA ALA A 114 -5.16 5.72 -13.23
C ALA A 114 -4.89 7.15 -13.75
N LYS A 115 -3.71 7.41 -14.29
CA LYS A 115 -3.48 8.53 -15.21
C LYS A 115 -4.28 8.17 -16.45
N VAL A 116 -5.60 8.49 -16.39
CA VAL A 116 -6.50 8.37 -17.54
C VAL A 116 -6.00 9.36 -18.59
N PHE A 117 -4.98 8.97 -19.32
CA PHE A 117 -4.64 9.56 -20.59
C PHE A 117 -5.39 8.74 -21.64
N TRP A 118 -6.37 9.37 -22.26
CA TRP A 118 -7.09 8.84 -23.40
C TRP A 118 -6.08 8.24 -24.39
N GLY A 119 -6.09 6.92 -24.57
CA GLY A 119 -5.33 6.22 -25.61
C GLY A 119 -3.97 5.60 -25.22
N SER A 120 -3.48 5.70 -23.97
CA SER A 120 -2.18 5.09 -23.59
C SER A 120 -2.21 4.30 -22.27
N SER A 121 -3.36 4.19 -21.59
CA SER A 121 -3.42 3.61 -20.26
C SER A 121 -3.17 2.11 -20.23
N SER A 122 -3.68 1.34 -21.21
CA SER A 122 -3.50 -0.12 -21.20
C SER A 122 -2.03 -0.57 -21.35
N ASN A 123 -1.17 0.23 -21.98
CA ASN A 123 0.25 -0.06 -22.10
C ASN A 123 1.01 0.23 -20.80
N HIS A 124 0.60 1.25 -20.05
CA HIS A 124 1.18 1.55 -18.74
C HIS A 124 0.90 0.43 -17.74
N GLU A 125 -0.38 0.01 -17.62
CA GLU A 125 -0.77 -1.08 -16.72
C GLU A 125 -0.08 -2.40 -17.07
N LYS A 126 0.06 -2.73 -18.37
CA LYS A 126 0.83 -3.91 -18.80
C LYS A 126 2.29 -3.81 -18.37
N HIS A 127 2.93 -2.67 -18.58
CA HIS A 127 4.31 -2.45 -18.18
C HIS A 127 4.49 -2.58 -16.65
N MET A 128 3.56 -2.02 -15.86
CA MET A 128 3.59 -2.15 -14.40
C MET A 128 3.37 -3.59 -13.95
N ALA A 129 2.44 -4.32 -14.59
CA ALA A 129 2.23 -5.73 -14.32
C ALA A 129 3.49 -6.56 -14.57
N GLU A 130 4.14 -6.36 -15.73
CA GLU A 130 5.40 -7.05 -16.09
C GLU A 130 6.52 -6.69 -15.09
N LYS A 131 6.67 -5.41 -14.76
CA LYS A 131 7.66 -4.93 -13.79
C LYS A 131 7.50 -5.67 -12.46
N TYR A 132 6.33 -5.60 -11.83
CA TYR A 132 6.12 -6.23 -10.52
C TYR A 132 6.22 -7.76 -10.56
N ASN A 133 5.83 -8.39 -11.67
CA ASN A 133 6.02 -9.83 -11.85
C ASN A 133 7.52 -10.21 -11.94
N ASN A 134 8.34 -9.39 -12.57
CA ASN A 134 9.79 -9.61 -12.66
C ASN A 134 10.46 -9.33 -11.32
N ASP A 135 10.13 -8.23 -10.66
CA ASP A 135 10.63 -7.88 -9.34
C ASP A 135 10.32 -9.00 -8.32
N ALA A 136 9.08 -9.53 -8.34
CA ALA A 136 8.69 -10.66 -7.50
C ALA A 136 9.57 -11.90 -7.72
N LYS A 137 9.92 -12.22 -8.97
CA LYS A 137 10.79 -13.37 -9.28
C LYS A 137 12.21 -13.18 -8.76
N ILE A 138 12.74 -11.95 -8.84
CA ILE A 138 14.10 -11.62 -8.41
C ILE A 138 14.24 -11.81 -6.89
N ILE A 139 13.30 -11.28 -6.09
CA ILE A 139 13.42 -11.30 -4.64
C ILE A 139 12.84 -12.56 -3.97
N LYS A 140 12.29 -13.51 -4.74
CA LYS A 140 11.50 -14.63 -4.23
C LYS A 140 12.23 -15.50 -3.18
N ILE A 141 13.55 -15.63 -3.29
CA ILE A 141 14.33 -16.49 -2.40
C ILE A 141 14.56 -15.77 -1.06
N ASP A 142 14.91 -14.50 -1.10
CA ASP A 142 15.29 -13.71 0.09
C ASP A 142 14.04 -13.11 0.78
N TYR A 143 12.98 -12.82 0.00
CA TYR A 143 11.76 -12.15 0.47
C TYR A 143 10.49 -12.84 -0.10
N PRO A 144 10.18 -14.07 0.31
CA PRO A 144 9.05 -14.85 -0.25
C PRO A 144 7.68 -14.20 0.00
N GLU A 145 7.44 -13.60 1.18
CA GLU A 145 6.17 -12.92 1.48
C GLU A 145 6.02 -11.65 0.64
N THR A 146 7.07 -10.83 0.56
CA THR A 146 7.09 -9.64 -0.28
C THR A 146 6.95 -10.00 -1.76
N SER A 147 7.56 -11.07 -2.22
CA SER A 147 7.37 -11.59 -3.58
C SER A 147 5.90 -11.90 -3.85
N SER A 148 5.20 -12.53 -2.90
CA SER A 148 3.75 -12.78 -3.00
C SER A 148 2.95 -11.48 -3.08
N ILE A 149 3.33 -10.45 -2.32
CA ILE A 149 2.70 -9.12 -2.35
C ILE A 149 2.91 -8.45 -3.72
N LEU A 150 4.14 -8.48 -4.27
CA LEU A 150 4.44 -7.95 -5.60
C LEU A 150 3.66 -8.69 -6.70
N LYS A 151 3.47 -10.00 -6.54
CA LYS A 151 2.63 -10.77 -7.47
C LYS A 151 1.17 -10.28 -7.44
N ARG A 152 0.60 -10.00 -6.27
CA ARG A 152 -0.74 -9.40 -6.14
C ARG A 152 -0.83 -8.02 -6.81
N LEU A 153 0.23 -7.20 -6.70
CA LEU A 153 0.33 -5.93 -7.42
C LEU A 153 0.32 -6.16 -8.94
N SER A 154 1.14 -7.08 -9.44
CA SER A 154 1.16 -7.46 -10.85
C SER A 154 -0.24 -7.86 -11.36
N ASP A 155 -0.92 -8.75 -10.63
CA ASP A 155 -2.26 -9.24 -10.98
C ASP A 155 -3.30 -8.10 -10.98
N SER A 156 -3.20 -7.14 -10.07
CA SER A 156 -4.07 -5.94 -10.00
C SER A 156 -3.91 -5.07 -11.26
N TYR A 157 -2.67 -4.83 -11.70
CA TYR A 157 -2.39 -4.07 -12.92
C TYR A 157 -2.82 -4.82 -14.18
N GLU A 158 -2.61 -6.13 -14.22
CA GLU A 158 -3.07 -6.97 -15.33
C GLU A 158 -4.60 -6.92 -15.48
N TRP A 159 -5.33 -6.99 -14.37
CA TRP A 159 -6.78 -6.85 -14.35
C TRP A 159 -7.23 -5.47 -14.85
N SER A 160 -6.59 -4.40 -14.38
CA SER A 160 -6.87 -3.02 -14.81
C SER A 160 -6.63 -2.84 -16.32
N SER A 161 -5.54 -3.40 -16.85
CA SER A 161 -5.23 -3.37 -18.28
C SER A 161 -6.32 -4.03 -19.13
N LYS A 162 -6.84 -5.19 -18.71
CA LYS A 162 -7.91 -5.89 -19.40
C LYS A 162 -9.22 -5.12 -19.35
N ALA A 163 -9.55 -4.50 -18.21
CA ALA A 163 -10.75 -3.69 -18.04
C ALA A 163 -10.75 -2.48 -19.00
N VAL A 164 -9.62 -1.78 -19.14
CA VAL A 164 -9.48 -0.65 -20.06
C VAL A 164 -9.62 -1.09 -21.52
N SER A 165 -8.94 -2.16 -21.93
CA SER A 165 -9.02 -2.68 -23.30
C SER A 165 -10.46 -3.04 -23.71
N SER A 166 -11.24 -3.61 -22.80
CA SER A 166 -12.65 -3.99 -23.05
C SER A 166 -13.61 -2.77 -23.17
N ILE A 167 -13.21 -1.60 -22.68
CA ILE A 167 -13.95 -0.34 -22.83
C ILE A 167 -13.66 0.26 -24.20
N ASP A 168 -12.40 0.30 -24.62
CA ASP A 168 -11.99 0.86 -25.93
C ASP A 168 -12.67 0.13 -27.08
N GLU A 169 -12.77 -1.20 -27.06
CA GLU A 169 -13.44 -1.98 -28.08
C GLU A 169 -14.95 -1.66 -28.24
N ARG A 170 -15.61 -1.18 -27.18
CA ARG A 170 -17.06 -0.86 -27.21
C ARG A 170 -17.39 0.53 -27.72
N TYR A 171 -16.43 1.44 -27.80
CA TYR A 171 -16.65 2.82 -28.24
C TYR A 171 -16.15 3.12 -29.65
N PHE A 172 -15.52 2.16 -30.33
CA PHE A 172 -14.96 2.34 -31.67
C PHE A 172 -15.54 1.38 -32.72
N ASP A 173 -16.60 0.61 -32.37
CA ASP A 173 -17.51 -0.07 -33.27
C ASP A 173 -18.84 0.74 -33.42
#